data_c3c66475ba249b8da9b8f4825eec5108
#
_entry.id   c3c66475ba249b8da9b8f4825eec5108
#
_cell.length_a   1.000
_cell.length_b   1.000
_cell.length_c   1.000
_cell.angle_alpha   90.00
_cell.angle_beta   90.00
_cell.angle_gamma   90.00
#
_symmetry.space_group_name_H-M   'P 1'
#
loop_
_entity.id
_entity.type
_entity.pdbx_description
1 polymer ?
#
loop_
_entity_poly.entity_id
_entity_poly.type
_entity_poly.pdbx_seq_one_letter_code
_entity_poly.pdbx_strand_id
1 'polypeptide(L)'
;MNYCILNGKKSTLIKGLLIQSLPPISKPLMRTTKETIDGRDGDIMRNVGYSAYDKTMSIGLFGDFDIDEVIKFFDSEGKVVFSNEPDKFYYYKIANQIDFEKLIRFRTATVTFHCQPFKYSAIEDDFSIYRNQLSFKKSSSTFNGITVNCQNGVISVKGTPTDITGFYIPITPMTLIGENTLSITTQGTGANLSQLRVIGDTPSDEDSFGGTYVQLDSSVTLTDTLSESKTFRYIYLFIGRGSVDFTISAQMNNEDLTSFDVFNRGNIQSRPRITLYGSGTVKLSINNVELFTITLNEYITIDGAEMNAYKGDTLANRSVSGDYKNLLLNVGNNTISWVGNVSQIEIENVSRWI
;
A
#
# COMPACT_ATOMS: atom_id res chain seq x y z
N MET A 1 14.14 20.22 10.52
CA MET A 1 13.29 20.30 11.73
C MET A 1 12.78 18.91 12.04
N ASN A 2 12.89 18.44 13.28
CA ASN A 2 12.36 17.15 13.68
C ASN A 2 10.82 17.16 13.65
N TYR A 3 10.23 16.05 13.22
CA TYR A 3 8.78 15.85 13.28
C TYR A 3 8.43 14.36 13.44
N CYS A 4 7.21 14.09 13.88
CA CYS A 4 6.58 12.78 13.74
C CYS A 4 5.23 12.92 13.06
N ILE A 5 4.74 11.82 12.49
CA ILE A 5 3.40 11.73 11.91
C ILE A 5 2.69 10.61 12.66
N LEU A 6 1.57 10.93 13.33
CA LEU A 6 0.72 9.97 14.03
C LEU A 6 -0.57 9.82 13.23
N ASN A 7 -0.84 8.61 12.74
CA ASN A 7 -2.05 8.29 11.95
C ASN A 7 -2.33 9.30 10.82
N GLY A 8 -1.28 9.74 10.11
CA GLY A 8 -1.37 10.69 9.02
C GLY A 8 -1.31 12.18 9.43
N LYS A 9 -1.48 12.52 10.72
CA LYS A 9 -1.38 13.90 11.20
C LYS A 9 0.07 14.23 11.60
N LYS A 10 0.65 15.26 10.97
CA LYS A 10 2.03 15.69 11.22
C LYS A 10 2.11 16.61 12.44
N SER A 11 3.10 16.38 13.34
CA SER A 11 3.31 17.17 14.55
C SER A 11 3.57 18.66 14.29
N THR A 12 4.07 19.04 13.12
CA THR A 12 4.27 20.44 12.73
C THR A 12 2.97 21.21 12.47
N LEU A 13 1.83 20.51 12.36
CA LEU A 13 0.52 21.11 12.23
C LEU A 13 -0.12 21.44 13.60
N ILE A 14 0.48 20.98 14.69
CA ILE A 14 0.02 21.25 16.06
C ILE A 14 0.66 22.54 16.54
N LYS A 15 -0.16 23.51 16.87
CA LYS A 15 0.31 24.86 17.25
C LYS A 15 1.24 24.81 18.47
N GLY A 16 2.46 25.31 18.31
CA GLY A 16 3.47 25.41 19.35
C GLY A 16 4.15 24.11 19.76
N LEU A 17 3.80 22.95 19.17
CA LEU A 17 4.47 21.69 19.45
C LEU A 17 5.82 21.60 18.73
N LEU A 18 6.86 21.24 19.46
CA LEU A 18 8.21 20.98 18.96
C LEU A 18 8.63 19.55 19.27
N ILE A 19 9.26 18.88 18.32
CA ILE A 19 9.98 17.64 18.56
C ILE A 19 11.46 18.01 18.81
N GLN A 20 11.90 17.89 20.06
CA GLN A 20 13.25 18.26 20.48
C GLN A 20 14.26 17.19 20.10
N SER A 21 13.93 15.91 20.35
CA SER A 21 14.75 14.77 19.94
C SER A 21 13.91 13.64 19.39
N LEU A 22 14.44 12.92 18.40
CA LEU A 22 13.84 11.73 17.83
C LEU A 22 14.38 10.47 18.50
N PRO A 23 13.61 9.37 18.50
CA PRO A 23 14.11 8.09 18.96
C PRO A 23 15.28 7.61 18.08
N PRO A 24 16.28 6.91 18.65
CA PRO A 24 17.34 6.31 17.86
C PRO A 24 16.81 5.21 16.94
N ILE A 25 17.48 5.05 15.79
CA ILE A 25 17.26 3.89 14.92
C ILE A 25 17.94 2.71 15.60
N SER A 26 17.15 1.72 16.03
CA SER A 26 17.64 0.57 16.78
C SER A 26 17.01 -0.73 16.26
N LYS A 27 17.76 -1.82 16.42
CA LYS A 27 17.29 -3.17 16.09
C LYS A 27 16.50 -3.73 17.28
N PRO A 28 15.34 -4.39 17.07
CA PRO A 28 14.62 -5.07 18.12
C PRO A 28 15.41 -6.27 18.68
N LEU A 29 15.17 -6.59 19.94
CA LEU A 29 15.79 -7.74 20.59
C LEU A 29 15.24 -9.05 20.03
N MET A 30 16.13 -9.95 19.61
CA MET A 30 15.77 -11.33 19.27
C MET A 30 15.48 -12.10 20.55
N ARG A 31 14.27 -12.65 20.65
CA ARG A 31 13.90 -13.57 21.73
C ARG A 31 14.43 -14.96 21.40
N THR A 32 15.12 -15.55 22.35
CA THR A 32 15.66 -16.92 22.24
C THR A 32 15.18 -17.77 23.40
N THR A 33 14.89 -19.03 23.15
CA THR A 33 14.79 -20.06 24.19
C THR A 33 16.14 -20.77 24.33
N LYS A 34 16.51 -21.06 25.56
CA LYS A 34 17.75 -21.73 25.92
C LYS A 34 17.40 -23.06 26.54
N GLU A 35 18.02 -24.14 26.07
CA GLU A 35 17.85 -25.48 26.59
C GLU A 35 19.23 -26.05 26.92
N THR A 36 19.42 -26.50 28.17
CA THR A 36 20.63 -27.16 28.64
C THR A 36 20.38 -28.65 28.67
N ILE A 37 21.27 -29.43 28.09
CA ILE A 37 21.18 -30.91 28.10
C ILE A 37 22.29 -31.43 29.00
N ASP A 38 21.94 -32.24 29.98
CA ASP A 38 22.89 -32.87 30.90
C ASP A 38 23.90 -33.75 30.13
N GLY A 39 25.19 -33.57 30.43
CA GLY A 39 26.27 -34.30 29.76
C GLY A 39 26.73 -33.71 28.42
N ARG A 40 26.18 -32.54 28.02
CA ARG A 40 26.64 -31.80 26.84
C ARG A 40 27.18 -30.43 27.27
N ASP A 41 28.33 -30.05 26.73
CA ASP A 41 28.86 -28.70 26.88
C ASP A 41 28.05 -27.69 26.06
N GLY A 42 27.74 -26.52 26.67
CA GLY A 42 27.02 -25.43 26.08
C GLY A 42 25.49 -25.63 26.03
N ASP A 43 24.80 -24.69 25.41
CA ASP A 43 23.35 -24.61 25.35
C ASP A 43 22.84 -24.74 23.92
N ILE A 44 21.63 -25.29 23.76
CA ILE A 44 20.85 -25.19 22.51
C ILE A 44 20.06 -23.88 22.56
N MET A 45 20.33 -22.96 21.65
CA MET A 45 19.59 -21.71 21.51
C MET A 45 18.67 -21.76 20.29
N ARG A 46 17.40 -21.47 20.50
CA ARG A 46 16.40 -21.38 19.41
C ARG A 46 15.82 -19.97 19.35
N ASN A 47 15.83 -19.37 18.18
CA ASN A 47 15.20 -18.07 17.94
C ASN A 47 13.66 -18.25 17.93
N VAL A 48 12.94 -17.44 18.73
CA VAL A 48 11.47 -17.49 18.88
C VAL A 48 10.78 -16.31 18.23
N GLY A 49 11.54 -15.25 17.87
CA GLY A 49 11.02 -14.04 17.25
C GLY A 49 11.62 -12.78 17.86
N TYR A 50 11.11 -11.62 17.48
CA TYR A 50 11.56 -10.34 17.98
C TYR A 50 10.63 -9.78 19.05
N SER A 51 11.17 -9.04 20.03
CA SER A 51 10.40 -8.33 21.05
C SER A 51 9.94 -6.98 20.51
N ALA A 52 8.74 -6.57 20.89
CA ALA A 52 8.37 -5.15 20.86
C ALA A 52 9.34 -4.36 21.76
N TYR A 53 9.50 -3.07 21.50
CA TYR A 53 10.45 -2.22 22.22
C TYR A 53 10.01 -0.77 22.28
N ASP A 54 10.55 -0.05 23.26
CA ASP A 54 10.19 1.32 23.51
C ASP A 54 11.10 2.28 22.73
N LYS A 55 10.47 3.25 22.08
CA LYS A 55 11.11 4.38 21.41
C LYS A 55 10.74 5.67 22.12
N THR A 56 11.72 6.35 22.67
CA THR A 56 11.53 7.55 23.47
C THR A 56 11.86 8.80 22.67
N MET A 57 10.96 9.77 22.72
CA MET A 57 11.05 11.05 22.03
C MET A 57 10.88 12.19 23.03
N SER A 58 11.69 13.24 22.92
CA SER A 58 11.48 14.47 23.71
C SER A 58 10.67 15.47 22.91
N ILE A 59 9.66 16.04 23.58
CA ILE A 59 8.79 17.06 23.01
C ILE A 59 8.95 18.37 23.81
N GLY A 60 8.62 19.49 23.17
CA GLY A 60 8.66 20.81 23.78
C GLY A 60 7.49 21.68 23.33
N LEU A 61 7.28 22.79 24.02
CA LEU A 61 6.34 23.82 23.62
C LEU A 61 7.08 25.13 23.31
N PHE A 62 6.65 25.80 22.25
CA PHE A 62 7.22 27.06 21.80
C PHE A 62 6.12 28.06 21.45
N GLY A 63 6.35 29.33 21.83
CA GLY A 63 5.42 30.42 21.52
C GLY A 63 4.03 30.20 22.08
N ASP A 64 3.05 30.54 21.29
CA ASP A 64 1.65 30.31 21.58
C ASP A 64 1.24 28.89 21.21
N PHE A 65 0.58 28.15 22.10
CA PHE A 65 0.22 26.75 21.96
C PHE A 65 -1.19 26.47 22.48
N ASP A 66 -1.77 25.40 21.98
CA ASP A 66 -3.02 24.82 22.47
C ASP A 66 -2.70 23.45 23.11
N ILE A 67 -2.82 23.39 24.46
CA ILE A 67 -2.49 22.18 25.20
C ILE A 67 -3.47 21.04 24.93
N ASP A 68 -4.74 21.35 24.71
CA ASP A 68 -5.75 20.33 24.45
C ASP A 68 -5.54 19.68 23.08
N GLU A 69 -5.07 20.46 22.10
CA GLU A 69 -4.67 19.90 20.80
C GLU A 69 -3.43 19.00 20.92
N VAL A 70 -2.46 19.36 21.77
CA VAL A 70 -1.29 18.53 22.05
C VAL A 70 -1.67 17.24 22.76
N ILE A 71 -2.56 17.29 23.77
CA ILE A 71 -3.08 16.12 24.46
C ILE A 71 -3.76 15.18 23.46
N LYS A 72 -4.70 15.71 22.67
CA LYS A 72 -5.42 14.95 21.65
C LYS A 72 -4.50 14.31 20.60
N PHE A 73 -3.42 14.98 20.24
CA PHE A 73 -2.43 14.46 19.28
C PHE A 73 -1.74 13.21 19.81
N PHE A 74 -1.38 13.17 21.10
CA PHE A 74 -0.73 12.03 21.73
C PHE A 74 -1.70 11.02 22.38
N ASP A 75 -3.01 11.27 22.38
CA ASP A 75 -4.02 10.31 22.81
C ASP A 75 -4.41 9.41 21.61
N SER A 76 -3.45 8.62 21.13
CA SER A 76 -3.64 7.79 19.95
C SER A 76 -2.74 6.55 19.94
N GLU A 77 -3.22 5.53 19.25
CA GLU A 77 -2.44 4.33 18.86
C GLU A 77 -2.55 4.12 17.34
N GLY A 78 -1.68 3.35 16.75
CA GLY A 78 -1.72 3.03 15.33
C GLY A 78 -0.37 3.14 14.63
N LYS A 79 -0.23 3.99 13.61
CA LYS A 79 0.98 4.14 12.80
C LYS A 79 1.75 5.42 13.18
N VAL A 80 3.07 5.30 13.42
CA VAL A 80 3.97 6.45 13.61
C VAL A 80 5.10 6.45 12.60
N VAL A 81 5.35 7.60 11.98
CA VAL A 81 6.54 7.88 11.16
C VAL A 81 7.40 8.90 11.90
N PHE A 82 8.68 8.61 12.06
CA PHE A 82 9.67 9.55 12.61
C PHE A 82 10.48 10.19 11.48
N SER A 83 10.79 11.48 11.59
CA SER A 83 11.47 12.21 10.50
C SER A 83 12.91 11.78 10.22
N ASN A 84 13.52 10.94 11.06
CA ASN A 84 14.80 10.29 10.79
C ASN A 84 14.68 8.98 9.97
N GLU A 85 13.45 8.48 9.77
CA GLU A 85 13.10 7.37 8.87
C GLU A 85 11.77 7.69 8.19
N PRO A 86 11.71 8.72 7.30
CA PRO A 86 10.45 9.25 6.78
C PRO A 86 9.74 8.31 5.79
N ASP A 87 10.45 7.33 5.27
CA ASP A 87 9.98 6.29 4.36
C ASP A 87 9.41 5.05 5.08
N LYS A 88 9.42 5.03 6.43
CA LYS A 88 9.00 3.89 7.24
C LYS A 88 8.06 4.30 8.37
N PHE A 89 7.15 3.40 8.73
CA PHE A 89 6.31 3.56 9.91
C PHE A 89 6.43 2.37 10.84
N TYR A 90 6.06 2.59 12.11
CA TYR A 90 5.93 1.59 13.16
C TYR A 90 4.48 1.52 13.62
N TYR A 91 3.98 0.32 13.97
CA TYR A 91 2.79 0.21 14.78
C TYR A 91 3.14 0.49 16.23
N TYR A 92 2.38 1.38 16.88
CA TYR A 92 2.68 1.87 18.21
C TYR A 92 1.45 2.01 19.11
N LYS A 93 1.74 2.05 20.41
CA LYS A 93 0.90 2.60 21.48
C LYS A 93 1.73 3.53 22.34
N ILE A 94 1.12 4.59 22.91
CA ILE A 94 1.82 5.41 23.92
C ILE A 94 1.92 4.59 25.21
N ALA A 95 3.15 4.42 25.72
CA ALA A 95 3.46 3.52 26.83
C ALA A 95 3.61 4.23 28.18
N ASN A 96 3.80 5.56 28.19
CA ASN A 96 3.97 6.33 29.42
C ASN A 96 2.87 7.33 29.63
N GLN A 97 2.64 7.69 30.90
CA GLN A 97 1.90 8.89 31.23
C GLN A 97 2.73 10.11 30.82
N ILE A 98 2.14 10.99 30.03
CA ILE A 98 2.78 12.27 29.65
C ILE A 98 2.37 13.32 30.68
N ASP A 99 3.36 13.93 31.34
CA ASP A 99 3.15 14.99 32.30
C ASP A 99 3.01 16.34 31.57
N PHE A 100 1.77 16.71 31.24
CA PHE A 100 1.49 17.95 30.54
C PHE A 100 1.67 19.19 31.42
N GLU A 101 1.54 19.10 32.76
CA GLU A 101 1.86 20.20 33.66
C GLU A 101 3.35 20.51 33.63
N LYS A 102 4.18 19.48 33.66
CA LYS A 102 5.63 19.60 33.48
C LYS A 102 5.98 20.19 32.10
N LEU A 103 5.28 19.75 31.05
CA LEU A 103 5.46 20.28 29.69
C LEU A 103 5.16 21.78 29.61
N ILE A 104 4.08 22.25 30.25
CA ILE A 104 3.72 23.67 30.30
C ILE A 104 4.77 24.48 31.08
N ARG A 105 5.19 24.00 32.25
CA ARG A 105 6.13 24.70 33.13
C ARG A 105 7.54 24.73 32.61
N PHE A 106 8.07 23.59 32.19
CA PHE A 106 9.50 23.40 31.84
C PHE A 106 9.74 23.34 30.34
N ARG A 107 8.67 23.45 29.54
CA ARG A 107 8.75 23.39 28.07
C ARG A 107 9.39 22.12 27.52
N THR A 108 9.35 21.04 28.29
CA THR A 108 9.86 19.72 27.88
C THR A 108 9.12 18.58 28.57
N ALA A 109 8.86 17.51 27.82
CA ALA A 109 8.36 16.25 28.33
C ALA A 109 8.86 15.09 27.44
N THR A 110 8.67 13.87 27.93
CA THR A 110 9.06 12.66 27.25
C THR A 110 7.83 11.89 26.84
N VAL A 111 7.81 11.44 25.58
CA VAL A 111 6.79 10.52 25.04
C VAL A 111 7.48 9.21 24.68
N THR A 112 6.95 8.11 25.20
CA THR A 112 7.45 6.76 24.94
C THR A 112 6.44 6.00 24.10
N PHE A 113 6.88 5.58 22.92
CA PHE A 113 6.12 4.77 21.98
C PHE A 113 6.49 3.31 22.18
N HIS A 114 5.59 2.47 22.63
CA HIS A 114 5.76 1.03 22.60
C HIS A 114 5.50 0.54 21.18
N CYS A 115 6.56 0.25 20.45
CA CYS A 115 6.54 -0.09 19.03
C CYS A 115 6.62 -1.60 18.83
N GLN A 116 5.86 -2.10 17.85
CA GLN A 116 6.05 -3.45 17.33
C GLN A 116 7.45 -3.58 16.70
N PRO A 117 8.03 -4.80 16.65
CA PRO A 117 9.45 -4.96 16.33
C PRO A 117 9.83 -4.57 14.89
N PHE A 118 8.87 -4.53 13.99
CA PHE A 118 9.13 -4.32 12.58
C PHE A 118 8.67 -2.95 12.10
N LYS A 119 9.37 -2.45 11.08
CA LYS A 119 9.01 -1.27 10.30
C LYS A 119 8.34 -1.70 9.00
N TYR A 120 7.46 -0.87 8.50
CA TYR A 120 6.77 -1.06 7.23
C TYR A 120 6.94 0.17 6.35
N SER A 121 6.73 0.03 5.05
CA SER A 121 6.82 1.16 4.11
C SER A 121 5.76 2.21 4.44
N ALA A 122 6.19 3.47 4.61
CA ALA A 122 5.30 4.62 4.71
C ALA A 122 4.85 5.14 3.33
N ILE A 123 5.52 4.69 2.28
CA ILE A 123 5.10 4.84 0.90
C ILE A 123 4.12 3.70 0.66
N GLU A 124 2.89 3.99 0.27
CA GLU A 124 1.86 2.98 0.05
C GLU A 124 2.36 1.91 -0.92
N ASP A 125 2.67 0.72 -0.40
CA ASP A 125 2.93 -0.50 -1.16
C ASP A 125 1.64 -1.35 -1.28
N ASP A 126 0.49 -0.72 -1.05
CA ASP A 126 -0.81 -1.38 -1.14
C ASP A 126 -1.19 -1.53 -2.61
N PHE A 127 -1.43 -2.76 -3.04
CA PHE A 127 -1.83 -3.10 -4.39
C PHE A 127 -3.31 -3.48 -4.42
N SER A 128 -4.04 -2.91 -5.39
CA SER A 128 -5.37 -3.39 -5.78
C SER A 128 -5.28 -3.91 -7.19
N ILE A 129 -5.55 -5.18 -7.38
CA ILE A 129 -5.45 -5.87 -8.66
C ILE A 129 -6.84 -6.37 -9.05
N TYR A 130 -7.29 -6.00 -10.22
CA TYR A 130 -8.61 -6.33 -10.74
C TYR A 130 -8.48 -7.38 -11.83
N ARG A 131 -9.36 -8.37 -11.77
CA ARG A 131 -9.58 -9.29 -12.87
C ARG A 131 -9.99 -8.52 -14.12
N ASN A 132 -9.45 -8.86 -15.28
CA ASN A 132 -9.82 -8.30 -16.58
C ASN A 132 -9.57 -6.79 -16.76
N GLN A 133 -8.76 -6.15 -15.91
CA GLN A 133 -8.50 -4.71 -16.00
C GLN A 133 -7.01 -4.41 -15.82
N LEU A 134 -6.57 -3.28 -16.37
CA LEU A 134 -5.24 -2.75 -16.03
C LEU A 134 -5.20 -2.46 -14.54
N SER A 135 -4.26 -3.10 -13.85
CA SER A 135 -4.13 -2.97 -12.41
C SER A 135 -3.44 -1.66 -12.04
N PHE A 136 -4.07 -0.85 -11.21
CA PHE A 136 -3.50 0.39 -10.70
C PHE A 136 -3.77 0.53 -9.19
N LYS A 137 -2.92 1.31 -8.52
CA LYS A 137 -3.07 1.58 -7.09
C LYS A 137 -4.27 2.50 -6.84
N LYS A 138 -4.96 2.28 -5.70
CA LYS A 138 -5.91 3.26 -5.18
C LYS A 138 -5.19 4.59 -4.95
N SER A 139 -5.64 5.63 -5.60
CA SER A 139 -5.03 6.95 -5.52
C SER A 139 -6.05 8.05 -5.79
N SER A 140 -5.75 9.23 -5.29
CA SER A 140 -6.51 10.46 -5.61
C SER A 140 -5.52 11.59 -5.81
N SER A 141 -5.66 12.31 -6.91
CA SER A 141 -4.82 13.45 -7.25
C SER A 141 -5.68 14.61 -7.74
N THR A 142 -5.38 15.82 -7.29
CA THR A 142 -6.04 17.05 -7.77
C THR A 142 -4.97 18.01 -8.31
N PHE A 143 -5.13 18.41 -9.56
CA PHE A 143 -4.24 19.35 -10.22
C PHE A 143 -5.01 20.15 -11.28
N ASN A 144 -4.72 21.46 -11.41
CA ASN A 144 -5.33 22.37 -12.37
C ASN A 144 -6.86 22.32 -12.43
N GLY A 145 -7.54 22.19 -11.28
CA GLY A 145 -9.00 22.14 -11.22
C GLY A 145 -9.64 20.80 -11.59
N ILE A 146 -8.81 19.76 -11.85
CA ILE A 146 -9.24 18.37 -12.09
C ILE A 146 -8.87 17.49 -10.92
N THR A 147 -9.81 16.65 -10.51
CA THR A 147 -9.58 15.55 -9.58
C THR A 147 -9.66 14.22 -10.32
N VAL A 148 -8.64 13.40 -10.20
CA VAL A 148 -8.57 12.03 -10.69
C VAL A 148 -8.53 11.08 -9.52
N ASN A 149 -9.53 10.19 -9.42
CA ASN A 149 -9.59 9.12 -8.43
C ASN A 149 -9.48 7.76 -9.11
N CYS A 150 -8.56 6.95 -8.62
CA CYS A 150 -8.38 5.56 -9.07
C CYS A 150 -8.85 4.64 -7.94
N GLN A 151 -9.95 3.95 -8.15
CA GLN A 151 -10.53 3.05 -7.17
C GLN A 151 -11.37 1.98 -7.86
N ASN A 152 -11.36 0.75 -7.33
CA ASN A 152 -12.18 -0.36 -7.79
C ASN A 152 -12.05 -0.63 -9.31
N GLY A 153 -10.83 -0.52 -9.87
CA GLY A 153 -10.57 -0.74 -11.30
C GLY A 153 -11.13 0.34 -12.23
N VAL A 154 -11.62 1.44 -11.67
CA VAL A 154 -12.19 2.57 -12.40
C VAL A 154 -11.40 3.84 -12.10
N ILE A 155 -11.08 4.59 -13.15
CA ILE A 155 -10.52 5.93 -13.06
C ILE A 155 -11.67 6.91 -13.19
N SER A 156 -11.95 7.69 -12.14
CA SER A 156 -12.96 8.75 -12.17
C SER A 156 -12.28 10.09 -12.34
N VAL A 157 -12.77 10.91 -13.26
CA VAL A 157 -12.22 12.21 -13.63
C VAL A 157 -13.30 13.25 -13.50
N LYS A 158 -13.06 14.28 -12.68
CA LYS A 158 -14.04 15.34 -12.44
C LYS A 158 -13.41 16.70 -12.25
N GLY A 159 -14.02 17.71 -12.85
CA GLY A 159 -13.66 19.11 -12.66
C GLY A 159 -13.73 19.96 -13.92
N THR A 160 -13.19 21.17 -13.81
CA THR A 160 -13.01 22.08 -14.97
C THR A 160 -11.56 22.54 -14.95
N PRO A 161 -10.75 22.11 -15.91
CA PRO A 161 -9.34 22.43 -15.91
C PRO A 161 -9.11 23.92 -16.19
N THR A 162 -8.18 24.51 -15.45
CA THR A 162 -7.73 25.89 -15.69
C THR A 162 -6.80 25.98 -16.89
N ASP A 163 -6.11 24.88 -17.19
CA ASP A 163 -5.29 24.67 -18.39
C ASP A 163 -5.25 23.19 -18.76
N ILE A 164 -4.77 22.88 -19.96
CA ILE A 164 -4.52 21.52 -20.41
C ILE A 164 -3.64 20.81 -19.39
N THR A 165 -4.04 19.62 -18.95
CA THR A 165 -3.35 18.92 -17.87
C THR A 165 -3.19 17.44 -18.16
N GLY A 166 -2.09 16.86 -17.67
CA GLY A 166 -1.79 15.44 -17.79
C GLY A 166 -1.58 14.77 -16.43
N PHE A 167 -2.03 13.54 -16.32
CA PHE A 167 -1.88 12.70 -15.12
C PHE A 167 -1.18 11.39 -15.48
N TYR A 168 -0.14 11.04 -14.71
CA TYR A 168 0.46 9.73 -14.73
C TYR A 168 -0.21 8.86 -13.66
N ILE A 169 -0.86 7.80 -14.08
CA ILE A 169 -1.49 6.81 -13.21
C ILE A 169 -0.62 5.56 -13.25
N PRO A 170 0.14 5.26 -12.18
CA PRO A 170 0.97 4.06 -12.13
C PRO A 170 0.10 2.81 -12.22
N ILE A 171 0.46 1.88 -13.11
CA ILE A 171 -0.12 0.54 -13.20
C ILE A 171 0.89 -0.49 -12.67
N THR A 172 0.41 -1.70 -12.38
CA THR A 172 1.33 -2.82 -12.20
C THR A 172 2.09 -3.02 -13.49
N PRO A 173 3.44 -2.98 -13.49
CA PRO A 173 4.23 -3.14 -14.70
C PRO A 173 3.86 -4.44 -15.42
N MET A 174 3.55 -4.35 -16.71
CA MET A 174 3.25 -5.50 -17.54
C MET A 174 4.20 -5.50 -18.75
N THR A 175 4.74 -6.66 -19.03
CA THR A 175 5.62 -6.87 -20.20
C THR A 175 4.85 -7.65 -21.25
N LEU A 176 4.69 -7.07 -22.42
CA LEU A 176 3.92 -7.59 -23.54
C LEU A 176 4.85 -7.92 -24.71
N ILE A 177 4.48 -8.92 -25.49
CA ILE A 177 5.09 -9.32 -26.75
C ILE A 177 4.02 -9.92 -27.68
N GLY A 178 4.20 -9.84 -28.99
CA GLY A 178 3.22 -10.34 -29.95
C GLY A 178 1.97 -9.48 -30.04
N GLU A 179 0.87 -10.08 -30.49
CA GLU A 179 -0.40 -9.39 -30.64
C GLU A 179 -1.09 -9.20 -29.30
N ASN A 180 -1.48 -7.96 -29.00
CA ASN A 180 -2.16 -7.58 -27.76
C ASN A 180 -3.29 -6.60 -28.06
N THR A 181 -4.33 -6.62 -27.23
CA THR A 181 -5.54 -5.80 -27.40
C THR A 181 -5.85 -5.02 -26.15
N LEU A 182 -5.95 -3.69 -26.27
CA LEU A 182 -6.39 -2.78 -25.23
C LEU A 182 -7.83 -2.35 -25.48
N SER A 183 -8.74 -2.68 -24.56
CA SER A 183 -10.14 -2.28 -24.60
C SER A 183 -10.38 -1.21 -23.52
N ILE A 184 -10.96 -0.08 -23.91
CA ILE A 184 -11.28 1.06 -23.03
C ILE A 184 -12.77 1.33 -23.10
N THR A 185 -13.41 1.47 -21.95
CA THR A 185 -14.81 1.87 -21.83
C THR A 185 -14.90 3.16 -21.05
N THR A 186 -15.61 4.15 -21.59
CA THR A 186 -15.80 5.46 -20.99
C THR A 186 -17.27 5.73 -20.75
N GLN A 187 -17.61 6.32 -19.59
CA GLN A 187 -18.97 6.70 -19.22
C GLN A 187 -18.98 8.08 -18.57
N GLY A 188 -19.91 8.95 -18.97
CA GLY A 188 -20.07 10.29 -18.40
C GLY A 188 -19.96 11.40 -19.44
N THR A 189 -19.66 12.62 -19.00
CA THR A 189 -19.65 13.82 -19.84
C THR A 189 -18.25 14.42 -19.95
N GLY A 190 -17.94 15.01 -21.12
CA GLY A 190 -16.66 15.68 -21.37
C GLY A 190 -15.48 14.75 -21.59
N ALA A 191 -15.72 13.43 -21.69
CA ALA A 191 -14.66 12.47 -21.98
C ALA A 191 -14.02 12.74 -23.36
N ASN A 192 -14.79 13.19 -24.34
CA ASN A 192 -14.31 13.60 -25.68
C ASN A 192 -13.30 14.74 -25.68
N LEU A 193 -13.09 15.42 -24.55
CA LEU A 193 -12.04 16.42 -24.37
C LEU A 193 -10.72 15.79 -23.91
N SER A 194 -10.67 14.47 -23.74
CA SER A 194 -9.59 13.77 -23.07
C SER A 194 -9.03 12.64 -23.93
N GLN A 195 -7.75 12.32 -23.69
CA GLN A 195 -7.03 11.26 -24.38
C GLN A 195 -6.30 10.39 -23.36
N LEU A 196 -6.13 9.12 -23.69
CA LEU A 196 -5.42 8.15 -22.86
C LEU A 196 -4.30 7.47 -23.67
N ARG A 197 -3.17 7.21 -23.02
CA ARG A 197 -2.09 6.34 -23.51
C ARG A 197 -1.74 5.32 -22.44
N VAL A 198 -1.38 4.12 -22.84
CA VAL A 198 -0.66 3.15 -21.98
C VAL A 198 0.80 3.23 -22.39
N ILE A 199 1.67 3.61 -21.46
CA ILE A 199 3.07 3.99 -21.76
C ILE A 199 4.06 3.27 -20.86
N GLY A 200 5.31 3.18 -21.32
CA GLY A 200 6.45 2.78 -20.50
C GLY A 200 6.82 3.89 -19.51
N ASP A 201 7.43 4.95 -20.00
CA ASP A 201 7.92 6.07 -19.19
C ASP A 201 7.50 7.45 -19.72
N THR A 202 7.33 7.60 -21.05
CA THR A 202 7.06 8.90 -21.70
C THR A 202 5.78 8.86 -22.54
N PRO A 203 4.96 9.93 -22.56
CA PRO A 203 3.73 10.00 -23.36
C PRO A 203 4.02 10.33 -24.84
N SER A 204 4.92 9.58 -25.46
CA SER A 204 5.25 9.69 -26.89
C SER A 204 4.62 8.52 -27.67
N ASP A 205 4.53 8.67 -28.98
CA ASP A 205 4.01 7.59 -29.83
C ASP A 205 4.92 6.35 -29.76
N GLU A 206 6.25 6.55 -29.74
CA GLU A 206 7.22 5.46 -29.64
C GLU A 206 7.12 4.65 -28.35
N ASP A 207 6.69 5.28 -27.25
CA ASP A 207 6.57 4.65 -25.95
C ASP A 207 5.13 4.26 -25.60
N SER A 208 4.16 4.52 -26.44
CA SER A 208 2.75 4.17 -26.26
C SER A 208 2.42 2.79 -26.83
N PHE A 209 1.44 2.13 -26.20
CA PHE A 209 0.78 0.97 -26.78
C PHE A 209 0.03 1.37 -28.04
N GLY A 210 0.22 0.64 -29.14
CA GLY A 210 -0.35 0.94 -30.44
C GLY A 210 0.25 2.18 -31.13
N GLY A 211 1.34 2.74 -30.61
CA GLY A 211 2.03 3.89 -31.21
C GLY A 211 1.19 5.18 -31.25
N THR A 212 0.14 5.28 -30.42
CA THR A 212 -0.81 6.40 -30.49
C THR A 212 -1.53 6.63 -29.17
N TYR A 213 -2.35 7.67 -29.14
CA TYR A 213 -3.33 7.90 -28.05
C TYR A 213 -4.71 7.35 -28.42
N VAL A 214 -5.51 7.13 -27.40
CA VAL A 214 -6.93 6.79 -27.53
C VAL A 214 -7.78 8.00 -27.15
N GLN A 215 -8.63 8.46 -28.06
CA GLN A 215 -9.63 9.50 -27.78
C GLN A 215 -10.76 8.90 -26.94
N LEU A 216 -11.14 9.56 -25.84
CA LEU A 216 -12.11 9.04 -24.86
C LEU A 216 -13.55 9.49 -25.16
N ASP A 217 -14.00 9.38 -26.38
CA ASP A 217 -15.36 9.75 -26.77
C ASP A 217 -16.37 8.59 -26.76
N SER A 218 -15.86 7.36 -26.74
CA SER A 218 -16.67 6.12 -26.76
C SER A 218 -15.84 4.95 -26.23
N SER A 219 -16.42 3.75 -26.24
CA SER A 219 -15.66 2.51 -26.03
C SER A 219 -14.78 2.25 -27.24
N VAL A 220 -13.49 2.07 -27.00
CA VAL A 220 -12.47 1.88 -28.04
C VAL A 220 -11.68 0.61 -27.77
N THR A 221 -11.37 -0.12 -28.85
CA THR A 221 -10.45 -1.26 -28.82
C THR A 221 -9.26 -0.94 -29.73
N LEU A 222 -8.04 -1.02 -29.18
CA LEU A 222 -6.78 -0.83 -29.90
C LEU A 222 -6.00 -2.14 -29.89
N THR A 223 -5.58 -2.61 -31.04
CA THR A 223 -4.71 -3.79 -31.19
C THR A 223 -3.30 -3.37 -31.60
N ASP A 224 -2.31 -3.96 -30.99
CA ASP A 224 -0.88 -3.74 -31.31
C ASP A 224 -0.15 -5.08 -31.40
N THR A 225 0.80 -5.17 -32.33
CA THR A 225 1.66 -6.36 -32.51
C THR A 225 3.11 -5.97 -32.24
N LEU A 226 3.55 -6.27 -31.03
CA LEU A 226 4.88 -5.97 -30.55
C LEU A 226 5.91 -6.99 -31.08
N SER A 227 6.83 -6.54 -31.90
CA SER A 227 7.93 -7.38 -32.43
C SER A 227 8.96 -7.73 -31.37
N GLU A 228 9.09 -6.92 -30.34
CA GLU A 228 9.98 -7.10 -29.20
C GLU A 228 9.21 -6.93 -27.89
N SER A 229 9.77 -7.50 -26.82
CA SER A 229 9.21 -7.38 -25.47
C SER A 229 9.26 -5.92 -25.00
N LYS A 230 8.10 -5.36 -24.62
CA LYS A 230 7.96 -3.98 -24.14
C LYS A 230 7.23 -3.95 -22.78
N THR A 231 7.75 -3.16 -21.86
CA THR A 231 7.18 -3.01 -20.51
C THR A 231 6.44 -1.70 -20.39
N PHE A 232 5.16 -1.78 -20.01
CA PHE A 232 4.29 -0.64 -19.74
C PHE A 232 4.13 -0.45 -18.23
N ARG A 233 4.14 0.83 -17.77
CA ARG A 233 4.15 1.21 -16.35
C ARG A 233 3.10 2.21 -15.95
N TYR A 234 2.55 2.96 -16.93
CA TYR A 234 1.62 4.05 -16.65
C TYR A 234 0.45 4.06 -17.64
N ILE A 235 -0.70 4.50 -17.11
CA ILE A 235 -1.73 5.14 -17.93
C ILE A 235 -1.43 6.65 -17.87
N TYR A 236 -1.19 7.26 -19.02
CA TYR A 236 -1.11 8.71 -19.14
C TYR A 236 -2.44 9.26 -19.63
N LEU A 237 -3.10 10.05 -18.77
CA LEU A 237 -4.38 10.67 -19.06
C LEU A 237 -4.18 12.16 -19.32
N PHE A 238 -4.51 12.60 -20.52
CA PHE A 238 -4.47 13.98 -20.94
C PHE A 238 -5.89 14.54 -20.98
N ILE A 239 -6.11 15.71 -20.34
CA ILE A 239 -7.42 16.36 -20.24
C ILE A 239 -7.32 17.75 -20.86
N GLY A 240 -8.14 17.99 -21.89
CA GLY A 240 -8.28 19.28 -22.57
C GLY A 240 -9.15 20.25 -21.78
N ARG A 241 -9.33 21.45 -22.33
CA ARG A 241 -10.14 22.52 -21.71
C ARG A 241 -11.63 22.20 -21.82
N GLY A 242 -12.35 22.35 -20.70
CA GLY A 242 -13.79 22.13 -20.60
C GLY A 242 -14.17 21.39 -19.32
N SER A 243 -15.44 21.39 -18.96
CA SER A 243 -15.92 20.66 -17.80
C SER A 243 -15.99 19.16 -18.09
N VAL A 244 -15.47 18.34 -17.17
CA VAL A 244 -15.45 16.89 -17.30
C VAL A 244 -16.04 16.23 -16.04
N ASP A 245 -16.82 15.15 -16.23
CA ASP A 245 -17.32 14.27 -15.21
C ASP A 245 -17.56 12.89 -15.84
N PHE A 246 -16.50 12.05 -15.86
CA PHE A 246 -16.54 10.75 -16.52
C PHE A 246 -15.70 9.71 -15.79
N THR A 247 -15.95 8.45 -16.15
CA THR A 247 -15.18 7.30 -15.66
C THR A 247 -14.57 6.53 -16.82
N ILE A 248 -13.43 5.89 -16.55
CA ILE A 248 -12.70 5.03 -17.49
C ILE A 248 -12.49 3.67 -16.83
N SER A 249 -12.80 2.59 -17.57
CA SER A 249 -12.27 1.25 -17.30
C SER A 249 -11.47 0.77 -18.51
N ALA A 250 -10.37 0.09 -18.27
CA ALA A 250 -9.47 -0.39 -19.31
C ALA A 250 -9.07 -1.84 -19.05
N GLN A 251 -9.01 -2.64 -20.12
CA GLN A 251 -8.64 -4.07 -20.09
C GLN A 251 -7.54 -4.35 -21.12
N MET A 252 -6.62 -5.24 -20.79
CA MET A 252 -5.61 -5.73 -21.72
C MET A 252 -5.91 -7.19 -22.03
N ASN A 253 -5.97 -7.55 -23.31
CA ASN A 253 -6.19 -8.90 -23.86
C ASN A 253 -7.48 -9.61 -23.44
N ASN A 254 -8.43 -8.96 -22.80
CA ASN A 254 -9.62 -9.59 -22.19
C ASN A 254 -9.33 -10.84 -21.36
N GLU A 255 -8.08 -11.03 -20.95
CA GLU A 255 -7.67 -12.18 -20.16
C GLU A 255 -7.85 -11.90 -18.67
N ASP A 256 -8.28 -12.95 -17.98
CA ASP A 256 -8.35 -12.95 -16.53
C ASP A 256 -6.95 -13.05 -15.95
N LEU A 257 -6.52 -12.04 -15.18
CA LEU A 257 -5.34 -12.18 -14.38
C LEU A 257 -5.55 -13.27 -13.33
N THR A 258 -4.64 -14.23 -13.29
CA THR A 258 -4.59 -15.31 -12.29
C THR A 258 -3.33 -15.25 -11.43
N SER A 259 -2.43 -14.32 -11.74
CA SER A 259 -1.19 -14.10 -10.99
C SER A 259 -0.65 -12.68 -11.20
N PHE A 260 0.17 -12.22 -10.27
CA PHE A 260 0.95 -10.98 -10.39
C PHE A 260 2.15 -11.02 -9.46
N ASP A 261 3.13 -10.16 -9.73
CA ASP A 261 4.33 -10.04 -8.93
C ASP A 261 4.25 -8.88 -7.95
N VAL A 262 4.75 -9.11 -6.73
CA VAL A 262 4.94 -8.09 -5.70
C VAL A 262 6.38 -8.08 -5.24
N PHE A 263 6.93 -6.90 -5.00
CA PHE A 263 8.32 -6.74 -4.61
C PHE A 263 8.44 -6.29 -3.15
N ASN A 264 8.93 -7.16 -2.28
CA ASN A 264 9.28 -6.83 -0.91
C ASN A 264 10.64 -6.09 -0.90
N ARG A 265 10.59 -4.77 -0.69
CA ARG A 265 11.77 -3.89 -0.60
C ARG A 265 12.47 -3.96 0.74
N GLY A 266 11.92 -4.69 1.69
CA GLY A 266 12.43 -4.83 3.05
C GLY A 266 13.73 -5.61 3.12
N ASN A 267 14.25 -5.75 4.34
CA ASN A 267 15.44 -6.57 4.63
C ASN A 267 15.09 -7.87 5.36
N ILE A 268 13.80 -8.14 5.53
CA ILE A 268 13.28 -9.39 6.12
C ILE A 268 11.99 -9.80 5.40
N GLN A 269 11.65 -11.09 5.50
CA GLN A 269 10.36 -11.61 5.04
C GLN A 269 9.21 -10.82 5.65
N SER A 270 8.22 -10.46 4.86
CA SER A 270 7.01 -9.80 5.35
C SER A 270 5.87 -10.79 5.52
N ARG A 271 4.87 -10.40 6.30
CA ARG A 271 3.60 -11.10 6.49
C ARG A 271 2.49 -10.20 5.97
N PRO A 272 2.09 -10.36 4.73
CA PRO A 272 1.11 -9.48 4.11
C PRO A 272 -0.28 -9.69 4.71
N ARG A 273 -1.12 -8.67 4.55
CA ARG A 273 -2.57 -8.79 4.66
C ARG A 273 -3.12 -8.84 3.23
N ILE A 274 -3.89 -9.89 2.92
CA ILE A 274 -4.44 -10.11 1.58
C ILE A 274 -5.96 -10.15 1.69
N THR A 275 -6.64 -9.26 0.99
CA THR A 275 -8.10 -9.28 0.84
C THR A 275 -8.46 -9.75 -0.55
N LEU A 276 -9.23 -10.83 -0.63
CA LEU A 276 -9.75 -11.38 -1.88
C LEU A 276 -11.24 -11.06 -1.99
N TYR A 277 -11.66 -10.57 -3.15
CA TYR A 277 -13.05 -10.33 -3.51
C TYR A 277 -13.47 -11.31 -4.60
N GLY A 278 -14.67 -11.88 -4.49
CA GLY A 278 -15.18 -12.85 -5.46
C GLY A 278 -16.16 -13.85 -4.86
N SER A 279 -16.22 -15.05 -5.43
CA SER A 279 -17.15 -16.08 -4.98
C SER A 279 -16.68 -17.51 -5.27
N GLY A 280 -17.21 -18.47 -4.50
CA GLY A 280 -16.92 -19.89 -4.67
C GLY A 280 -15.63 -20.33 -4.02
N THR A 281 -15.06 -21.43 -4.48
CA THR A 281 -13.80 -21.96 -3.93
C THR A 281 -12.62 -21.34 -4.65
N VAL A 282 -11.71 -20.74 -3.88
CA VAL A 282 -10.48 -20.12 -4.36
C VAL A 282 -9.28 -20.78 -3.72
N LYS A 283 -8.25 -21.06 -4.51
CA LYS A 283 -6.94 -21.53 -4.04
C LYS A 283 -5.93 -20.41 -4.23
N LEU A 284 -5.27 -20.01 -3.15
CA LEU A 284 -4.25 -18.96 -3.15
C LEU A 284 -2.86 -19.56 -3.00
N SER A 285 -1.94 -19.17 -3.87
CA SER A 285 -0.55 -19.61 -3.88
C SER A 285 0.40 -18.42 -3.83
N ILE A 286 1.56 -18.60 -3.17
CA ILE A 286 2.68 -17.67 -3.22
C ILE A 286 3.92 -18.45 -3.68
N ASN A 287 4.63 -17.91 -4.67
CA ASN A 287 5.83 -18.52 -5.25
C ASN A 287 5.61 -19.99 -5.65
N ASN A 288 4.47 -20.29 -6.29
CA ASN A 288 4.03 -21.61 -6.72
C ASN A 288 3.72 -22.62 -5.58
N VAL A 289 3.63 -22.17 -4.34
CA VAL A 289 3.19 -22.99 -3.20
C VAL A 289 1.76 -22.65 -2.86
N GLU A 290 0.84 -23.62 -2.98
CA GLU A 290 -0.56 -23.46 -2.53
C GLU A 290 -0.57 -23.34 -0.99
N LEU A 291 -1.06 -22.20 -0.50
CA LEU A 291 -1.11 -21.90 0.92
C LEU A 291 -2.50 -22.06 1.49
N PHE A 292 -3.54 -21.66 0.74
CA PHE A 292 -4.90 -21.62 1.24
C PHE A 292 -5.91 -22.14 0.22
N THR A 293 -6.92 -22.84 0.74
CA THR A 293 -8.20 -23.07 0.08
C THR A 293 -9.25 -22.24 0.81
N ILE A 294 -9.96 -21.38 0.10
CA ILE A 294 -10.85 -20.35 0.64
C ILE A 294 -12.25 -20.54 0.08
N THR A 295 -13.27 -20.60 0.94
CA THR A 295 -14.68 -20.48 0.51
C THR A 295 -15.03 -19.01 0.54
N LEU A 296 -15.02 -18.39 -0.64
CA LEU A 296 -15.19 -16.94 -0.83
C LEU A 296 -16.66 -16.61 -1.05
N ASN A 297 -17.16 -15.64 -0.29
CA ASN A 297 -18.48 -15.05 -0.42
C ASN A 297 -18.37 -13.54 -0.24
N GLU A 298 -18.42 -12.79 -1.33
CA GLU A 298 -18.12 -11.37 -1.48
C GLU A 298 -16.63 -11.07 -1.26
N TYR A 299 -16.14 -11.13 -0.02
CA TYR A 299 -14.71 -10.93 0.28
C TYR A 299 -14.29 -11.66 1.56
N ILE A 300 -12.98 -11.88 1.67
CA ILE A 300 -12.29 -12.35 2.88
C ILE A 300 -10.92 -11.68 2.95
N THR A 301 -10.54 -11.23 4.15
CA THR A 301 -9.20 -10.75 4.47
C THR A 301 -8.43 -11.80 5.24
N ILE A 302 -7.25 -12.17 4.76
CA ILE A 302 -6.30 -13.09 5.42
C ILE A 302 -5.13 -12.25 5.94
N ASP A 303 -4.93 -12.23 7.25
CA ASP A 303 -3.85 -11.49 7.89
C ASP A 303 -2.71 -12.43 8.30
N GLY A 304 -1.55 -12.26 7.64
CA GLY A 304 -0.37 -13.08 7.90
C GLY A 304 0.30 -12.76 9.25
N ALA A 305 0.14 -11.55 9.77
CA ALA A 305 0.73 -11.17 11.06
C ALA A 305 -0.09 -11.71 12.24
N GLU A 306 -1.41 -11.64 12.15
CA GLU A 306 -2.33 -12.14 13.17
C GLU A 306 -2.64 -13.62 13.01
N MET A 307 -2.32 -14.23 11.87
CA MET A 307 -2.61 -15.62 11.52
C MET A 307 -4.12 -15.92 11.60
N ASN A 308 -4.94 -15.01 11.15
CA ASN A 308 -6.39 -15.10 11.17
C ASN A 308 -7.00 -14.65 9.84
N ALA A 309 -8.24 -15.03 9.60
CA ALA A 309 -9.06 -14.54 8.51
C ALA A 309 -10.29 -13.79 9.04
N TYR A 310 -10.69 -12.75 8.31
CA TYR A 310 -11.78 -11.85 8.70
C TYR A 310 -12.72 -11.55 7.53
N LYS A 311 -13.97 -11.23 7.86
CA LYS A 311 -14.90 -10.50 7.00
C LYS A 311 -15.40 -9.29 7.78
N GLY A 312 -14.88 -8.09 7.45
CA GLY A 312 -15.00 -6.92 8.32
C GLY A 312 -14.35 -7.18 9.68
N ASP A 313 -15.09 -6.94 10.76
CA ASP A 313 -14.63 -7.17 12.15
C ASP A 313 -14.93 -8.59 12.67
N THR A 314 -15.44 -9.48 11.81
CA THR A 314 -15.84 -10.83 12.22
C THR A 314 -14.81 -11.86 11.75
N LEU A 315 -14.41 -12.77 12.66
CA LEU A 315 -13.53 -13.88 12.33
C LEU A 315 -14.16 -14.82 11.30
N ALA A 316 -13.44 -15.10 10.23
CA ALA A 316 -13.85 -15.95 9.11
C ALA A 316 -12.97 -17.19 8.92
N ASN A 317 -12.26 -17.65 9.96
CA ASN A 317 -11.32 -18.77 9.90
C ASN A 317 -11.96 -20.08 9.41
N ARG A 318 -13.26 -20.27 9.60
CA ARG A 318 -13.99 -21.48 9.10
C ARG A 318 -14.06 -21.53 7.58
N SER A 319 -13.94 -20.39 6.92
CA SER A 319 -13.97 -20.27 5.44
C SER A 319 -12.58 -20.39 4.81
N VAL A 320 -11.53 -20.52 5.62
CA VAL A 320 -10.13 -20.55 5.16
C VAL A 320 -9.44 -21.77 5.74
N SER A 321 -8.98 -22.67 4.87
CA SER A 321 -8.16 -23.82 5.23
C SER A 321 -6.76 -23.62 4.67
N GLY A 322 -5.71 -23.74 5.49
CA GLY A 322 -4.35 -23.60 4.98
C GLY A 322 -3.33 -23.23 6.05
N ASP A 323 -2.14 -22.82 5.61
CA ASP A 323 -0.97 -22.58 6.46
C ASP A 323 -0.61 -21.10 6.56
N TYR A 324 -1.13 -20.46 7.61
CA TYR A 324 -0.81 -19.05 7.92
C TYR A 324 0.67 -18.81 8.25
N LYS A 325 1.40 -19.83 8.71
CA LYS A 325 2.84 -19.68 9.05
C LYS A 325 3.66 -19.40 7.81
N ASN A 326 3.25 -19.97 6.68
CA ASN A 326 3.91 -19.83 5.39
C ASN A 326 3.33 -18.70 4.54
N LEU A 327 2.38 -17.90 5.05
CA LEU A 327 1.97 -16.65 4.42
C LEU A 327 3.10 -15.61 4.58
N LEU A 328 4.11 -15.74 3.74
CA LEU A 328 5.35 -14.96 3.77
C LEU A 328 5.70 -14.47 2.37
N LEU A 329 6.09 -13.21 2.26
CA LEU A 329 6.78 -12.66 1.09
C LEU A 329 8.26 -12.60 1.38
N ASN A 330 9.06 -13.29 0.59
CA ASN A 330 10.52 -13.22 0.65
C ASN A 330 11.01 -11.81 0.29
N VAL A 331 12.21 -11.46 0.72
CA VAL A 331 12.88 -10.25 0.24
C VAL A 331 13.06 -10.34 -1.28
N GLY A 332 12.73 -9.29 -2.01
CA GLY A 332 12.75 -9.27 -3.47
C GLY A 332 11.41 -9.66 -4.09
N ASN A 333 11.46 -10.26 -5.27
CA ASN A 333 10.28 -10.57 -6.06
C ASN A 333 9.51 -11.78 -5.50
N ASN A 334 8.19 -11.69 -5.50
CA ASN A 334 7.28 -12.78 -5.13
C ASN A 334 6.11 -12.80 -6.10
N THR A 335 5.71 -13.98 -6.51
CA THR A 335 4.54 -14.17 -7.37
C THR A 335 3.37 -14.66 -6.53
N ILE A 336 2.27 -13.93 -6.57
CA ILE A 336 0.98 -14.33 -5.98
C ILE A 336 0.10 -14.83 -7.09
N SER A 337 -0.48 -16.01 -6.93
CA SER A 337 -1.35 -16.62 -7.93
C SER A 337 -2.58 -17.25 -7.28
N TRP A 338 -3.64 -17.40 -8.05
CA TRP A 338 -4.88 -18.01 -7.59
C TRP A 338 -5.59 -18.80 -8.67
N VAL A 339 -6.42 -19.72 -8.21
CA VAL A 339 -7.36 -20.46 -9.04
C VAL A 339 -8.75 -20.26 -8.45
N GLY A 340 -9.74 -19.94 -9.28
CA GLY A 340 -11.12 -19.70 -8.87
C GLY A 340 -11.60 -18.30 -9.25
N ASN A 341 -12.83 -17.98 -8.85
CA ASN A 341 -13.50 -16.74 -9.24
C ASN A 341 -13.15 -15.59 -8.29
N VAL A 342 -12.01 -14.94 -8.57
CA VAL A 342 -11.54 -13.73 -7.88
C VAL A 342 -11.72 -12.54 -8.81
N SER A 343 -12.41 -11.51 -8.34
CA SER A 343 -12.64 -10.26 -9.08
C SER A 343 -11.63 -9.18 -8.75
N GLN A 344 -11.09 -9.21 -7.53
CA GLN A 344 -10.11 -8.23 -7.03
C GLN A 344 -9.27 -8.84 -5.92
N ILE A 345 -7.99 -8.44 -5.84
CA ILE A 345 -7.09 -8.72 -4.71
C ILE A 345 -6.50 -7.41 -4.23
N GLU A 346 -6.53 -7.18 -2.91
CA GLU A 346 -5.82 -6.09 -2.25
C GLU A 346 -4.73 -6.68 -1.37
N ILE A 347 -3.56 -6.05 -1.35
CA ILE A 347 -2.42 -6.51 -0.57
C ILE A 347 -1.80 -5.32 0.16
N GLU A 348 -1.65 -5.49 1.46
CA GLU A 348 -1.02 -4.53 2.36
C GLU A 348 0.21 -5.15 3.03
N ASN A 349 1.09 -4.31 3.56
CA ASN A 349 2.27 -4.71 4.33
C ASN A 349 3.26 -5.59 3.53
N VAL A 350 3.43 -5.29 2.24
CA VAL A 350 4.33 -6.05 1.34
C VAL A 350 5.78 -5.98 1.78
N SER A 351 6.25 -4.81 2.22
CA SER A 351 7.66 -4.59 2.58
C SER A 351 7.84 -4.39 4.08
N ARG A 352 8.82 -5.11 4.68
CA ARG A 352 9.09 -5.10 6.10
C ARG A 352 10.58 -5.03 6.40
N TRP A 353 10.95 -4.25 7.44
CA TRP A 353 12.34 -4.09 7.91
C TRP A 353 12.47 -4.40 9.41
N ILE A 354 13.68 -4.81 9.78
CA ILE A 354 14.15 -4.86 11.17
C ILE A 354 14.76 -3.51 11.53
#